data_b91647651243e1c718e3882c49835ff3
#
_entry.id   b91647651243e1c718e3882c49835ff3
#
_cell.length_a   1.000
_cell.length_b   1.000
_cell.length_c   1.000
_cell.angle_alpha   90.00
_cell.angle_beta   90.00
_cell.angle_gamma   90.00
#
_symmetry.space_group_name_H-M   'P 1'
#
loop_
_entity.id
_entity.type
_entity.pdbx_description
1 polymer ?
#
loop_
_entity_poly.entity_id
_entity_poly.type
_entity_poly.pdbx_seq_one_letter_code
_entity_poly.pdbx_strand_id
1 'polypeptide(L)'
;MPEAVLVAALRTPIGTAFKGRLRDTSAYDLADLVVAAVAEGLDPDLVDDLILAESHYGGGVVARHAAVTAGLPQVPGLALNRHCAAGLAAVSTAAASVRAGMDRLVLAGGVNSASTAPKLSFLGGERWVPPSHPDRPDAPNLDMSITVGWNTAVREGLTREEMDAWALRSHRNAVRALDEGRFKDETVPVDTPHGPFEADEHPRRDTSAEKLAALKPIHPEIEGFSITAGNACGANDAAAAVAVAEERLAREDLGLPTLARVRSWASVARDPAETGLTPVHAIPKALGRVGMTLSDVDLFEINEAFASVPLAAVRRLGLDPDTVNVNGSGCSLGHPVAATGTRMVVTLVHELRRRGGGVGVASMCAGGGMGSALVLEVPGS
;
A
#
# COMPACT_ATOMS: atom_id res chain seq x y z
N MET A 1 -21.69 -11.52 14.47
CA MET A 1 -21.31 -10.16 14.03
C MET A 1 -21.37 -10.15 12.52
N PRO A 2 -21.75 -9.05 11.89
CA PRO A 2 -21.68 -8.93 10.43
C PRO A 2 -20.27 -9.25 9.91
N GLU A 3 -20.18 -9.88 8.76
CA GLU A 3 -18.89 -10.10 8.09
C GLU A 3 -18.66 -8.95 7.10
N ALA A 4 -17.44 -8.44 7.10
CA ALA A 4 -17.01 -7.39 6.18
C ALA A 4 -16.39 -8.02 4.93
N VAL A 5 -16.95 -7.72 3.75
CA VAL A 5 -16.49 -8.23 2.46
C VAL A 5 -16.11 -7.10 1.53
N LEU A 6 -15.16 -7.36 0.65
CA LEU A 6 -14.83 -6.47 -0.46
C LEU A 6 -15.70 -6.85 -1.65
N VAL A 7 -16.40 -5.85 -2.22
CA VAL A 7 -17.24 -6.01 -3.40
C VAL A 7 -16.68 -5.28 -4.62
N ALA A 8 -15.78 -4.34 -4.43
CA ALA A 8 -14.97 -3.71 -5.47
C ALA A 8 -13.55 -3.46 -4.94
N ALA A 9 -12.55 -3.57 -5.82
CA ALA A 9 -11.14 -3.36 -5.48
C ALA A 9 -10.38 -2.90 -6.73
N LEU A 10 -10.05 -1.60 -6.79
CA LEU A 10 -9.46 -0.95 -7.97
C LEU A 10 -8.35 0.01 -7.58
N ARG A 11 -7.45 0.31 -8.54
CA ARG A 11 -6.38 1.27 -8.39
C ARG A 11 -6.07 2.00 -9.70
N THR A 12 -5.42 3.12 -9.63
CA THR A 12 -4.78 3.70 -10.80
C THR A 12 -3.47 2.96 -11.11
N PRO A 13 -2.92 3.08 -12.32
CA PRO A 13 -1.51 2.77 -12.56
C PRO A 13 -0.63 3.62 -11.66
N ILE A 14 0.57 3.14 -11.33
CA ILE A 14 1.53 3.84 -10.47
C ILE A 14 2.49 4.63 -11.33
N GLY A 15 2.48 5.96 -11.16
CA GLY A 15 3.37 6.89 -11.83
C GLY A 15 4.67 7.12 -11.04
N THR A 16 5.76 7.39 -11.75
CA THR A 16 7.01 7.86 -11.14
C THR A 16 6.90 9.35 -10.85
N ALA A 17 7.01 9.74 -9.60
CA ALA A 17 6.84 11.14 -9.20
C ALA A 17 7.81 12.08 -9.91
N PHE A 18 7.37 13.32 -10.13
CA PHE A 18 8.10 14.46 -10.71
C PHE A 18 8.45 14.35 -12.19
N LYS A 19 8.47 13.17 -12.78
CA LYS A 19 8.90 12.94 -14.18
C LYS A 19 8.03 11.97 -14.97
N GLY A 20 7.17 11.19 -14.28
CA GLY A 20 6.30 10.20 -14.90
C GLY A 20 5.03 10.80 -15.50
N ARG A 21 4.13 9.93 -15.94
CA ARG A 21 2.88 10.31 -16.59
C ARG A 21 1.92 11.08 -15.68
N LEU A 22 1.93 10.77 -14.35
CA LEU A 22 1.05 11.40 -13.37
C LEU A 22 1.63 12.67 -12.72
N ARG A 23 2.80 13.18 -13.18
CA ARG A 23 3.48 14.33 -12.54
C ARG A 23 2.65 15.62 -12.46
N ASP A 24 1.67 15.78 -13.34
CA ASP A 24 0.78 16.95 -13.41
C ASP A 24 -0.67 16.59 -13.03
N THR A 25 -0.90 15.39 -12.48
CA THR A 25 -2.20 14.91 -12.02
C THR A 25 -2.29 15.07 -10.50
N SER A 26 -3.29 15.80 -10.02
CA SER A 26 -3.42 16.06 -8.60
C SER A 26 -3.90 14.83 -7.81
N ALA A 27 -3.68 14.84 -6.50
CA ALA A 27 -4.26 13.82 -5.62
C ALA A 27 -5.79 13.82 -5.66
N TYR A 28 -6.39 14.97 -5.89
CA TYR A 28 -7.85 15.10 -6.03
C TYR A 28 -8.34 14.38 -7.28
N ASP A 29 -7.72 14.61 -8.44
CA ASP A 29 -8.08 13.93 -9.69
C ASP A 29 -7.94 12.41 -9.58
N LEU A 30 -6.86 11.93 -8.95
CA LEU A 30 -6.63 10.50 -8.73
C LEU A 30 -7.65 9.89 -7.77
N ALA A 31 -8.00 10.60 -6.68
CA ALA A 31 -9.00 10.15 -5.72
C ALA A 31 -10.40 10.13 -6.35
N ASP A 32 -10.77 11.18 -7.06
CA ASP A 32 -12.07 11.31 -7.74
C ASP A 32 -12.28 10.13 -8.70
N LEU A 33 -11.26 9.83 -9.51
CA LEU A 33 -11.30 8.72 -10.47
C LEU A 33 -11.49 7.36 -9.80
N VAL A 34 -10.67 7.04 -8.80
CA VAL A 34 -10.71 5.70 -8.18
C VAL A 34 -11.95 5.51 -7.32
N VAL A 35 -12.44 6.57 -6.66
CA VAL A 35 -13.68 6.54 -5.87
C VAL A 35 -14.88 6.35 -6.79
N ALA A 36 -14.97 7.10 -7.90
CA ALA A 36 -16.03 6.92 -8.88
C ALA A 36 -16.05 5.48 -9.44
N ALA A 37 -14.86 4.92 -9.73
CA ALA A 37 -14.75 3.56 -10.27
C ALA A 37 -15.20 2.48 -9.28
N VAL A 38 -14.86 2.58 -7.99
CA VAL A 38 -15.32 1.59 -6.98
C VAL A 38 -16.78 1.81 -6.55
N ALA A 39 -17.34 2.98 -6.81
CA ALA A 39 -18.74 3.28 -6.57
C ALA A 39 -19.65 2.91 -7.75
N GLU A 40 -19.09 2.59 -8.91
CA GLU A 40 -19.86 2.25 -10.11
C GLU A 40 -20.80 1.06 -9.86
N GLY A 41 -22.09 1.26 -10.15
CA GLY A 41 -23.12 0.26 -9.94
C GLY A 41 -23.59 0.09 -8.48
N LEU A 42 -23.03 0.84 -7.54
CA LEU A 42 -23.56 0.89 -6.17
C LEU A 42 -24.71 1.89 -6.08
N ASP A 43 -25.70 1.59 -5.22
CA ASP A 43 -26.72 2.55 -4.87
C ASP A 43 -26.12 3.65 -3.98
N PRO A 44 -26.09 4.92 -4.42
CA PRO A 44 -25.52 6.02 -3.65
C PRO A 44 -26.11 6.16 -2.24
N ASP A 45 -27.40 5.89 -2.06
CA ASP A 45 -28.10 6.03 -0.77
C ASP A 45 -27.70 4.95 0.25
N LEU A 46 -26.99 3.90 -0.19
CA LEU A 46 -26.48 2.85 0.69
C LEU A 46 -25.03 3.06 1.13
N VAL A 47 -24.34 4.05 0.57
CA VAL A 47 -22.95 4.36 0.96
C VAL A 47 -22.95 5.22 2.22
N ASP A 48 -22.49 4.67 3.32
CA ASP A 48 -22.50 5.32 4.64
C ASP A 48 -21.33 6.29 4.85
N ASP A 49 -20.11 5.94 4.39
CA ASP A 49 -18.91 6.76 4.58
C ASP A 49 -17.86 6.50 3.48
N LEU A 50 -16.94 7.46 3.33
CA LEU A 50 -15.74 7.34 2.50
C LEU A 50 -14.49 7.67 3.33
N ILE A 51 -13.60 6.69 3.51
CA ILE A 51 -12.37 6.81 4.30
C ILE A 51 -11.17 6.78 3.36
N LEU A 52 -10.49 7.92 3.15
CA LEU A 52 -9.26 7.95 2.37
C LEU A 52 -8.03 8.26 3.24
N ALA A 53 -7.02 7.43 3.07
CA ALA A 53 -5.70 7.69 3.58
C ALA A 53 -5.03 8.80 2.77
N GLU A 54 -4.47 9.79 3.48
CA GLU A 54 -3.70 10.90 2.92
C GLU A 54 -2.53 11.24 3.85
N SER A 55 -1.35 11.51 3.32
CA SER A 55 -0.16 11.77 4.15
C SER A 55 0.46 13.14 3.94
N HIS A 56 0.13 13.83 2.84
CA HIS A 56 0.78 15.08 2.44
C HIS A 56 -0.19 16.24 2.20
N TYR A 57 -1.48 16.05 2.44
CA TYR A 57 -2.55 17.00 2.10
C TYR A 57 -3.20 17.55 3.38
N GLY A 58 -2.43 18.27 4.18
CA GLY A 58 -2.94 18.85 5.43
C GLY A 58 -3.97 19.95 5.18
N GLY A 59 -5.09 19.93 5.94
CA GLY A 59 -6.08 21.01 6.01
C GLY A 59 -7.27 20.89 5.07
N GLY A 60 -7.33 19.89 4.21
CA GLY A 60 -8.51 19.49 3.43
C GLY A 60 -8.92 18.07 3.78
N VAL A 61 -10.07 17.62 3.25
CA VAL A 61 -10.49 16.22 3.32
C VAL A 61 -10.67 15.73 1.90
N VAL A 62 -9.66 15.09 1.33
CA VAL A 62 -9.68 14.58 -0.05
C VAL A 62 -10.84 13.59 -0.25
N ALA A 63 -11.12 12.76 0.76
CA ALA A 63 -12.26 11.86 0.75
C ALA A 63 -13.59 12.60 0.49
N ARG A 64 -13.83 13.71 1.18
CA ARG A 64 -15.08 14.46 0.98
C ARG A 64 -15.18 15.10 -0.41
N HIS A 65 -14.05 15.61 -0.91
CA HIS A 65 -13.98 16.12 -2.29
C HIS A 65 -14.35 15.01 -3.28
N ALA A 66 -13.70 13.85 -3.18
CA ALA A 66 -13.93 12.73 -4.07
C ALA A 66 -15.38 12.20 -4.00
N ALA A 67 -15.99 12.15 -2.80
CA ALA A 67 -17.39 11.76 -2.65
C ALA A 67 -18.33 12.71 -3.44
N VAL A 68 -18.14 14.03 -3.32
CA VAL A 68 -18.95 15.01 -4.04
C VAL A 68 -18.78 14.89 -5.54
N THR A 69 -17.53 14.77 -6.01
CA THR A 69 -17.21 14.64 -7.44
C THR A 69 -17.75 13.34 -8.04
N ALA A 70 -17.72 12.24 -7.28
CA ALA A 70 -18.28 10.95 -7.68
C ALA A 70 -19.83 10.90 -7.65
N GLY A 71 -20.50 11.99 -7.34
CA GLY A 71 -21.98 12.03 -7.29
C GLY A 71 -22.57 11.47 -6.00
N LEU A 72 -21.80 11.45 -4.91
CA LEU A 72 -22.16 10.97 -3.57
C LEU A 72 -22.24 12.14 -2.57
N PRO A 73 -23.06 13.21 -2.81
CA PRO A 73 -23.04 14.41 -1.99
C PRO A 73 -23.55 14.20 -0.55
N GLN A 74 -24.26 13.12 -0.29
CA GLN A 74 -24.73 12.72 1.04
C GLN A 74 -23.67 11.98 1.86
N VAL A 75 -22.61 11.43 1.21
CA VAL A 75 -21.59 10.63 1.87
C VAL A 75 -20.56 11.53 2.56
N PRO A 76 -20.37 11.42 3.88
CA PRO A 76 -19.28 12.13 4.56
C PRO A 76 -17.92 11.65 4.07
N GLY A 77 -16.87 12.29 4.55
CA GLY A 77 -15.50 11.90 4.18
C GLY A 77 -14.58 11.97 5.40
N LEU A 78 -13.79 10.95 5.60
CA LEU A 78 -12.79 10.87 6.67
C LEU A 78 -11.38 10.84 6.09
N ALA A 79 -10.55 11.80 6.52
CA ALA A 79 -9.11 11.78 6.28
C ALA A 79 -8.39 10.94 7.35
N LEU A 80 -7.52 10.02 6.94
CA LEU A 80 -6.80 9.13 7.85
C LEU A 80 -5.30 9.13 7.52
N ASN A 81 -4.45 9.18 8.56
CA ASN A 81 -3.01 9.08 8.40
C ASN A 81 -2.41 8.06 9.38
N ARG A 82 -1.64 7.12 8.84
CA ARG A 82 -0.73 6.21 9.55
C ARG A 82 0.55 6.04 8.73
N HIS A 83 1.04 7.14 8.14
CA HIS A 83 2.15 7.13 7.20
C HIS A 83 1.97 6.04 6.11
N CYS A 84 3.01 5.24 5.85
CA CYS A 84 2.94 4.20 4.82
C CYS A 84 1.76 3.23 5.00
N ALA A 85 1.39 2.89 6.24
CA ALA A 85 0.30 1.95 6.53
C ALA A 85 -1.11 2.60 6.54
N ALA A 86 -1.24 3.86 6.13
CA ALA A 86 -2.52 4.56 6.17
C ALA A 86 -3.59 3.90 5.30
N GLY A 87 -3.24 3.39 4.10
CA GLY A 87 -4.18 2.68 3.24
C GLY A 87 -4.71 1.38 3.85
N LEU A 88 -3.85 0.58 4.53
CA LEU A 88 -4.33 -0.58 5.29
C LEU A 88 -5.21 -0.17 6.48
N ALA A 89 -4.90 0.97 7.11
CA ALA A 89 -5.71 1.49 8.20
C ALA A 89 -7.09 1.94 7.71
N ALA A 90 -7.20 2.55 6.53
CA ALA A 90 -8.50 2.93 5.95
C ALA A 90 -9.38 1.69 5.72
N VAL A 91 -8.85 0.66 5.05
CA VAL A 91 -9.58 -0.60 4.81
C VAL A 91 -9.98 -1.28 6.12
N SER A 92 -9.07 -1.34 7.10
CA SER A 92 -9.38 -1.97 8.40
C SER A 92 -10.38 -1.17 9.22
N THR A 93 -10.40 0.17 9.12
CA THR A 93 -11.39 1.02 9.79
C THR A 93 -12.78 0.82 9.20
N ALA A 94 -12.90 0.82 7.87
CA ALA A 94 -14.15 0.50 7.18
C ALA A 94 -14.66 -0.90 7.57
N ALA A 95 -13.81 -1.92 7.53
CA ALA A 95 -14.17 -3.27 7.95
C ALA A 95 -14.59 -3.36 9.43
N ALA A 96 -13.98 -2.56 10.30
CA ALA A 96 -14.34 -2.48 11.71
C ALA A 96 -15.73 -1.88 11.91
N SER A 97 -16.06 -0.79 11.21
CA SER A 97 -17.37 -0.13 11.27
C SER A 97 -18.47 -1.07 10.77
N VAL A 98 -18.26 -1.74 9.64
CA VAL A 98 -19.18 -2.74 9.10
C VAL A 98 -19.37 -3.90 10.08
N ARG A 99 -18.31 -4.44 10.65
CA ARG A 99 -18.41 -5.55 11.64
C ARG A 99 -19.05 -5.13 12.96
N ALA A 100 -18.94 -3.87 13.32
CA ALA A 100 -19.64 -3.31 14.49
C ALA A 100 -21.14 -3.08 14.22
N GLY A 101 -21.59 -3.15 12.95
CA GLY A 101 -22.95 -2.85 12.55
C GLY A 101 -23.31 -1.37 12.62
N MET A 102 -22.28 -0.50 12.60
CA MET A 102 -22.46 0.95 12.54
C MET A 102 -22.76 1.41 11.11
N ASP A 103 -22.03 0.84 10.15
CA ASP A 103 -22.16 1.09 8.72
C ASP A 103 -22.44 -0.24 7.98
N ARG A 104 -23.01 -0.15 6.80
CA ARG A 104 -23.31 -1.31 5.95
C ARG A 104 -22.48 -1.35 4.67
N LEU A 105 -22.10 -0.18 4.15
CA LEU A 105 -21.28 -0.03 2.93
C LEU A 105 -20.38 1.20 3.07
N VAL A 106 -19.08 0.98 3.09
CA VAL A 106 -18.06 2.02 3.26
C VAL A 106 -17.05 1.93 2.11
N LEU A 107 -16.79 3.05 1.45
CA LEU A 107 -15.68 3.14 0.51
C LEU A 107 -14.40 3.45 1.28
N ALA A 108 -13.32 2.75 0.99
CA ALA A 108 -12.05 2.92 1.70
C ALA A 108 -10.86 2.87 0.75
N GLY A 109 -9.88 3.72 0.97
CA GLY A 109 -8.75 3.76 0.08
C GLY A 109 -7.60 4.63 0.55
N GLY A 110 -6.78 5.04 -0.40
CA GLY A 110 -5.72 6.01 -0.16
C GLY A 110 -5.21 6.61 -1.45
N VAL A 111 -4.70 7.82 -1.34
CA VAL A 111 -4.16 8.58 -2.46
C VAL A 111 -2.83 9.21 -2.09
N ASN A 112 -1.92 9.23 -3.03
CA ASN A 112 -0.65 9.93 -2.93
C ASN A 112 -0.25 10.50 -4.28
N SER A 113 -0.01 11.81 -4.34
CA SER A 113 0.71 12.44 -5.43
C SER A 113 1.88 13.22 -4.83
N ALA A 114 3.07 12.60 -4.85
CA ALA A 114 4.29 13.27 -4.40
C ALA A 114 4.64 14.44 -5.33
N SER A 115 4.26 14.32 -6.61
CA SER A 115 4.49 15.34 -7.64
C SER A 115 3.78 16.64 -7.35
N THR A 116 2.53 16.60 -6.86
CA THR A 116 1.67 17.79 -6.68
C THR A 116 1.42 18.11 -5.20
N ALA A 117 2.01 17.34 -4.26
CA ALA A 117 1.82 17.58 -2.84
C ALA A 117 2.19 19.02 -2.43
N PRO A 118 1.35 19.71 -1.66
CA PRO A 118 1.65 21.05 -1.19
C PRO A 118 2.89 21.04 -0.29
N LYS A 119 3.73 22.07 -0.42
CA LYS A 119 4.87 22.26 0.49
C LYS A 119 4.38 23.01 1.72
N LEU A 120 4.32 22.31 2.85
CA LEU A 120 4.02 22.93 4.13
C LEU A 120 5.22 23.78 4.60
N SER A 121 4.95 24.98 5.13
CA SER A 121 5.96 25.83 5.73
C SER A 121 5.43 26.54 6.97
N PHE A 122 6.33 26.87 7.91
CA PHE A 122 6.02 27.79 9.01
C PHE A 122 5.79 29.22 8.50
N LEU A 123 5.14 30.05 9.33
CA LEU A 123 5.18 31.50 9.19
C LEU A 123 6.65 31.93 9.26
N GLY A 124 7.23 32.34 8.15
CA GLY A 124 8.67 32.63 8.04
C GLY A 124 9.36 31.87 6.91
N GLY A 125 8.64 30.96 6.22
CA GLY A 125 9.09 30.33 4.99
C GLY A 125 9.93 29.06 5.14
N GLU A 126 10.25 28.64 6.36
CA GLU A 126 10.94 27.36 6.59
C GLU A 126 10.01 26.18 6.27
N ARG A 127 10.51 25.23 5.48
CA ARG A 127 9.78 24.00 5.17
C ARG A 127 9.58 23.19 6.46
N TRP A 128 8.32 22.90 6.76
CA TRP A 128 7.97 22.03 7.87
C TRP A 128 7.52 20.66 7.39
N VAL A 129 8.04 19.61 8.01
CA VAL A 129 7.60 18.24 7.82
C VAL A 129 7.18 17.71 9.19
N PRO A 130 5.92 17.28 9.37
CA PRO A 130 5.46 16.80 10.67
C PRO A 130 6.25 15.54 11.07
N PRO A 131 6.89 15.55 12.27
CA PRO A 131 7.67 14.42 12.73
C PRO A 131 6.76 13.27 13.18
N SER A 132 7.16 12.03 12.93
CA SER A 132 6.46 10.83 13.41
C SER A 132 6.86 10.44 14.84
N HIS A 133 8.01 10.94 15.33
CA HIS A 133 8.58 10.71 16.66
C HIS A 133 9.62 11.82 16.95
N PRO A 134 10.10 11.99 18.18
CA PRO A 134 11.24 12.86 18.44
C PRO A 134 12.45 12.45 17.60
N ASP A 135 13.12 13.41 16.96
CA ASP A 135 14.26 13.12 16.09
C ASP A 135 15.42 12.53 16.89
N ARG A 136 16.07 11.50 16.33
CA ARG A 136 17.17 10.79 16.98
C ARG A 136 18.25 10.45 15.96
N PRO A 137 19.54 10.42 16.36
CA PRO A 137 20.63 10.08 15.43
C PRO A 137 20.52 8.67 14.82
N ASP A 138 20.00 7.69 15.57
CA ASP A 138 19.78 6.32 15.14
C ASP A 138 18.42 6.09 14.45
N ALA A 139 17.55 7.11 14.49
CA ALA A 139 16.24 7.07 13.83
C ALA A 139 15.84 8.48 13.36
N PRO A 140 16.51 9.05 12.35
CA PRO A 140 16.15 10.36 11.82
C PRO A 140 14.78 10.34 11.13
N ASN A 141 13.91 11.31 11.48
CA ASN A 141 12.55 11.39 10.98
C ASN A 141 12.45 11.62 9.46
N LEU A 142 13.41 12.32 8.89
CA LEU A 142 13.39 12.71 7.48
C LEU A 142 14.17 11.77 6.57
N ASP A 143 14.89 10.80 7.15
CA ASP A 143 15.70 9.86 6.41
C ASP A 143 15.30 8.41 6.68
N MET A 144 14.34 7.97 5.90
CA MET A 144 13.86 6.58 5.98
C MET A 144 14.89 5.58 5.44
N SER A 145 15.89 6.01 4.67
CA SER A 145 16.95 5.11 4.22
C SER A 145 17.83 4.63 5.37
N ILE A 146 18.03 5.49 6.38
CA ILE A 146 18.69 5.13 7.64
C ILE A 146 17.69 4.40 8.55
N THR A 147 16.60 5.08 8.90
CA THR A 147 15.64 4.62 9.93
C THR A 147 15.00 3.28 9.59
N VAL A 148 14.68 3.04 8.32
CA VAL A 148 14.02 1.80 7.88
C VAL A 148 15.01 0.87 7.17
N GLY A 149 15.60 1.35 6.08
CA GLY A 149 16.40 0.50 5.19
C GLY A 149 17.66 -0.04 5.85
N TRP A 150 18.53 0.87 6.28
CA TRP A 150 19.84 0.56 6.83
C TRP A 150 19.77 -0.12 8.21
N ASN A 151 18.97 0.43 9.12
CA ASN A 151 18.79 -0.16 10.45
C ASN A 151 18.32 -1.61 10.36
N THR A 152 17.38 -1.89 9.46
CA THR A 152 16.90 -3.27 9.24
C THR A 152 18.01 -4.16 8.67
N ALA A 153 18.75 -3.67 7.68
CA ALA A 153 19.84 -4.42 7.08
C ALA A 153 20.93 -4.79 8.10
N VAL A 154 21.37 -3.82 8.92
CA VAL A 154 22.37 -4.05 9.98
C VAL A 154 21.87 -5.03 11.03
N ARG A 155 20.66 -4.85 11.55
CA ARG A 155 20.08 -5.72 12.59
C ARG A 155 19.91 -7.16 12.15
N GLU A 156 19.61 -7.36 10.88
CA GLU A 156 19.39 -8.70 10.29
C GLU A 156 20.60 -9.28 9.58
N GLY A 157 21.74 -8.55 9.57
CA GLY A 157 22.95 -8.97 8.88
C GLY A 157 22.74 -9.19 7.37
N LEU A 158 21.90 -8.35 6.74
CA LEU A 158 21.61 -8.43 5.31
C LEU A 158 22.72 -7.78 4.50
N THR A 159 23.23 -8.50 3.53
CA THR A 159 24.24 -7.95 2.62
C THR A 159 23.63 -7.10 1.52
N ARG A 160 24.45 -6.29 0.89
CA ARG A 160 24.08 -5.50 -0.29
C ARG A 160 23.58 -6.41 -1.42
N GLU A 161 24.26 -7.51 -1.66
CA GLU A 161 23.95 -8.46 -2.71
C GLU A 161 22.60 -9.13 -2.52
N GLU A 162 22.24 -9.48 -1.28
CA GLU A 162 20.93 -10.06 -0.96
C GLU A 162 19.80 -9.05 -1.21
N MET A 163 20.00 -7.79 -0.84
CA MET A 163 19.01 -6.74 -1.08
C MET A 163 18.87 -6.41 -2.57
N ASP A 164 19.97 -6.36 -3.30
CA ASP A 164 19.95 -6.14 -4.75
C ASP A 164 19.31 -7.33 -5.49
N ALA A 165 19.56 -8.57 -5.05
CA ALA A 165 18.92 -9.77 -5.61
C ALA A 165 17.40 -9.77 -5.37
N TRP A 166 16.95 -9.32 -4.19
CA TRP A 166 15.53 -9.16 -3.92
C TRP A 166 14.89 -8.10 -4.82
N ALA A 167 15.51 -6.94 -4.95
CA ALA A 167 15.04 -5.87 -5.82
C ALA A 167 14.96 -6.31 -7.29
N LEU A 168 15.96 -7.04 -7.77
CA LEU A 168 15.96 -7.63 -9.11
C LEU A 168 14.80 -8.60 -9.30
N ARG A 169 14.56 -9.49 -8.32
CA ARG A 169 13.41 -10.39 -8.31
C ARG A 169 12.09 -9.62 -8.37
N SER A 170 11.96 -8.56 -7.56
CA SER A 170 10.77 -7.70 -7.55
C SER A 170 10.51 -7.12 -8.94
N HIS A 171 11.51 -6.54 -9.60
CA HIS A 171 11.37 -6.01 -10.96
C HIS A 171 10.99 -7.08 -11.98
N ARG A 172 11.61 -8.27 -11.94
CA ARG A 172 11.28 -9.38 -12.82
C ARG A 172 9.85 -9.86 -12.64
N ASN A 173 9.38 -9.93 -11.40
CA ASN A 173 8.01 -10.31 -11.08
C ASN A 173 7.01 -9.27 -11.61
N ALA A 174 7.28 -7.99 -11.40
CA ALA A 174 6.41 -6.90 -11.88
C ALA A 174 6.35 -6.85 -13.41
N VAL A 175 7.49 -6.97 -14.08
CA VAL A 175 7.55 -7.01 -15.55
C VAL A 175 6.78 -8.22 -16.11
N ARG A 176 6.95 -9.40 -15.51
CA ARG A 176 6.19 -10.60 -15.90
C ARG A 176 4.69 -10.39 -15.69
N ALA A 177 4.27 -9.82 -14.55
CA ALA A 177 2.87 -9.55 -14.27
C ALA A 177 2.25 -8.56 -15.28
N LEU A 178 2.99 -7.51 -15.67
CA LEU A 178 2.60 -6.58 -16.73
C LEU A 178 2.45 -7.28 -18.09
N ASP A 179 3.43 -8.10 -18.48
CA ASP A 179 3.43 -8.80 -19.78
C ASP A 179 2.30 -9.83 -19.89
N GLU A 180 1.98 -10.49 -18.78
CA GLU A 180 0.88 -11.43 -18.68
C GLU A 180 -0.48 -10.73 -18.47
N GLY A 181 -0.51 -9.41 -18.34
CA GLY A 181 -1.73 -8.62 -18.15
C GLY A 181 -2.43 -8.84 -16.82
N ARG A 182 -1.70 -9.27 -15.78
CA ARG A 182 -2.27 -9.60 -14.45
C ARG A 182 -2.91 -8.41 -13.75
N PHE A 183 -2.51 -7.18 -14.09
CA PHE A 183 -3.04 -5.95 -13.49
C PHE A 183 -4.22 -5.35 -14.23
N LYS A 184 -4.67 -5.92 -15.37
CA LYS A 184 -5.73 -5.32 -16.20
C LYS A 184 -7.05 -5.14 -15.47
N ASP A 185 -7.45 -6.13 -14.67
CA ASP A 185 -8.75 -6.14 -14.00
C ASP A 185 -8.75 -5.29 -12.71
N GLU A 186 -7.58 -4.88 -12.24
CA GLU A 186 -7.44 -4.05 -11.04
C GLU A 186 -7.14 -2.58 -11.36
N THR A 187 -6.81 -2.25 -12.61
CA THR A 187 -6.30 -0.94 -13.00
C THR A 187 -7.34 -0.10 -13.74
N VAL A 188 -7.59 1.11 -13.23
CA VAL A 188 -8.42 2.13 -13.86
C VAL A 188 -7.52 3.06 -14.66
N PRO A 189 -7.68 3.19 -15.99
CA PRO A 189 -6.91 4.13 -16.79
C PRO A 189 -7.07 5.58 -16.32
N VAL A 190 -6.00 6.36 -16.42
CA VAL A 190 -6.01 7.79 -16.08
C VAL A 190 -5.78 8.61 -17.33
N ASP A 191 -6.71 9.49 -17.65
CA ASP A 191 -6.49 10.51 -18.69
C ASP A 191 -5.59 11.61 -18.14
N THR A 192 -4.43 11.78 -18.76
CA THR A 192 -3.44 12.78 -18.32
C THR A 192 -3.18 13.81 -19.41
N PRO A 193 -2.63 14.99 -19.08
CA PRO A 193 -2.18 15.95 -20.08
C PRO A 193 -1.14 15.38 -21.06
N HIS A 194 -0.55 14.22 -20.72
CA HIS A 194 0.46 13.53 -21.53
C HIS A 194 -0.10 12.31 -22.28
N GLY A 195 -1.44 12.21 -22.40
CA GLY A 195 -2.15 11.08 -22.98
C GLY A 195 -2.57 10.01 -21.94
N PRO A 196 -3.32 8.99 -22.38
CA PRO A 196 -3.82 7.96 -21.47
C PRO A 196 -2.67 7.22 -20.79
N PHE A 197 -2.88 6.89 -19.49
CA PHE A 197 -1.94 6.16 -18.68
C PHE A 197 -2.64 4.91 -18.11
N GLU A 198 -2.26 3.73 -18.59
CA GLU A 198 -2.98 2.47 -18.38
C GLU A 198 -2.17 1.39 -17.66
N ALA A 199 -0.85 1.57 -17.51
CA ALA A 199 0.03 0.58 -16.93
C ALA A 199 1.10 1.22 -16.05
N ASP A 200 1.53 0.48 -15.02
CA ASP A 200 2.60 0.90 -14.12
C ASP A 200 3.91 1.17 -14.89
N GLU A 201 4.49 2.33 -14.72
CA GLU A 201 5.68 2.75 -15.48
C GLU A 201 7.01 2.59 -14.72
N HIS A 202 6.96 2.28 -13.41
CA HIS A 202 8.15 2.20 -12.58
C HIS A 202 8.97 0.90 -12.75
N PRO A 203 8.37 -0.29 -13.10
CA PRO A 203 9.12 -1.53 -13.30
C PRO A 203 10.18 -1.41 -14.41
N ARG A 204 11.42 -1.80 -14.09
CA ARG A 204 12.57 -1.66 -15.01
C ARG A 204 12.87 -2.98 -15.71
N ARG A 205 12.55 -3.05 -17.00
CA ARG A 205 12.78 -4.23 -17.86
C ARG A 205 14.27 -4.55 -18.07
N ASP A 206 15.09 -3.52 -18.04
CA ASP A 206 16.52 -3.59 -18.36
C ASP A 206 17.43 -3.69 -17.14
N THR A 207 16.86 -3.86 -15.93
CA THR A 207 17.67 -3.99 -14.71
C THR A 207 18.37 -5.34 -14.65
N SER A 208 19.58 -5.37 -14.07
CA SER A 208 20.38 -6.58 -13.88
C SER A 208 21.15 -6.51 -12.57
N ALA A 209 21.73 -7.63 -12.14
CA ALA A 209 22.57 -7.69 -10.94
C ALA A 209 23.76 -6.72 -11.05
N GLU A 210 24.39 -6.66 -12.23
CA GLU A 210 25.55 -5.79 -12.48
C GLU A 210 25.15 -4.30 -12.41
N LYS A 211 23.98 -3.94 -12.98
CA LYS A 211 23.47 -2.56 -12.91
C LYS A 211 23.14 -2.15 -11.48
N LEU A 212 22.56 -3.04 -10.68
CA LEU A 212 22.25 -2.78 -9.28
C LEU A 212 23.54 -2.65 -8.45
N ALA A 213 24.48 -3.56 -8.62
CA ALA A 213 25.78 -3.53 -7.93
C ALA A 213 26.58 -2.24 -8.22
N ALA A 214 26.44 -1.67 -9.42
CA ALA A 214 27.12 -0.44 -9.82
C ALA A 214 26.53 0.84 -9.18
N LEU A 215 25.35 0.76 -8.54
CA LEU A 215 24.73 1.91 -7.88
C LEU A 215 25.49 2.31 -6.62
N LYS A 216 25.66 3.62 -6.45
CA LYS A 216 26.29 4.17 -5.25
C LYS A 216 25.33 4.10 -4.07
N PRO A 217 25.85 3.87 -2.85
CA PRO A 217 25.05 4.05 -1.63
C PRO A 217 24.43 5.46 -1.55
N ILE A 218 23.26 5.55 -0.95
CA ILE A 218 22.58 6.85 -0.71
C ILE A 218 23.43 7.71 0.25
N HIS A 219 24.06 7.07 1.24
CA HIS A 219 24.97 7.68 2.21
C HIS A 219 26.37 7.10 2.07
N PRO A 220 27.19 7.58 1.11
CA PRO A 220 28.57 7.10 0.92
C PRO A 220 29.51 7.51 2.06
N GLU A 221 29.12 8.49 2.89
CA GLU A 221 29.84 8.94 4.07
C GLU A 221 29.69 8.01 5.28
N ILE A 222 28.69 7.11 5.26
CA ILE A 222 28.49 6.11 6.31
C ILE A 222 29.18 4.82 5.90
N GLU A 223 30.17 4.39 6.68
CA GLU A 223 30.91 3.17 6.41
C GLU A 223 29.99 1.94 6.37
N GLY A 224 30.11 1.15 5.31
CA GLY A 224 29.31 -0.06 5.11
C GLY A 224 27.87 0.16 4.67
N PHE A 225 27.42 1.42 4.47
CA PHE A 225 26.05 1.71 4.06
C PHE A 225 25.69 1.02 2.74
N SER A 226 24.62 0.21 2.74
CA SER A 226 24.29 -0.68 1.62
C SER A 226 22.98 -0.34 0.92
N ILE A 227 22.25 0.69 1.38
CA ILE A 227 21.01 1.12 0.72
C ILE A 227 21.34 2.02 -0.48
N THR A 228 20.70 1.72 -1.61
CA THR A 228 20.85 2.45 -2.87
C THR A 228 19.49 2.75 -3.48
N ALA A 229 19.45 3.57 -4.52
CA ALA A 229 18.25 3.79 -5.31
C ALA A 229 17.71 2.51 -5.99
N GLY A 230 18.50 1.43 -6.06
CA GLY A 230 18.11 0.17 -6.69
C GLY A 230 17.42 -0.81 -5.74
N ASN A 231 17.69 -0.73 -4.43
CA ASN A 231 17.11 -1.59 -3.41
C ASN A 231 16.18 -0.83 -2.43
N ALA A 232 15.81 0.40 -2.81
CA ALA A 232 14.80 1.25 -2.18
C ALA A 232 13.61 1.45 -3.12
N CYS A 233 12.45 1.77 -2.57
CA CYS A 233 11.30 2.21 -3.36
C CYS A 233 11.54 3.60 -3.97
N GLY A 234 10.81 3.92 -5.03
CA GLY A 234 10.75 5.28 -5.60
C GLY A 234 9.72 6.18 -4.90
N ALA A 235 9.77 7.48 -5.19
CA ALA A 235 8.65 8.38 -4.95
C ALA A 235 7.62 8.22 -6.07
N ASN A 236 6.34 8.05 -5.73
CA ASN A 236 5.33 7.65 -6.70
C ASN A 236 3.99 8.36 -6.46
N ASP A 237 3.20 8.39 -7.54
CA ASP A 237 1.87 8.97 -7.60
C ASP A 237 0.86 7.85 -7.94
N ALA A 238 -0.19 7.68 -7.16
CA ALA A 238 -1.28 6.75 -7.42
C ALA A 238 -2.43 6.92 -6.41
N ALA A 239 -3.57 6.31 -6.73
CA ALA A 239 -4.67 6.08 -5.82
C ALA A 239 -5.14 4.62 -5.88
N ALA A 240 -5.73 4.13 -4.80
CA ALA A 240 -6.39 2.83 -4.73
C ALA A 240 -7.59 2.91 -3.79
N ALA A 241 -8.66 2.20 -4.13
CA ALA A 241 -9.85 2.12 -3.31
C ALA A 241 -10.51 0.75 -3.36
N VAL A 242 -11.29 0.46 -2.33
CA VAL A 242 -12.13 -0.74 -2.22
C VAL A 242 -13.51 -0.32 -1.71
N ALA A 243 -14.54 -1.07 -2.06
CA ALA A 243 -15.84 -1.00 -1.42
C ALA A 243 -15.98 -2.13 -0.41
N VAL A 244 -16.20 -1.78 0.85
CA VAL A 244 -16.32 -2.70 1.99
C VAL A 244 -17.79 -2.75 2.39
N ALA A 245 -18.43 -3.91 2.23
CA ALA A 245 -19.84 -4.09 2.52
C ALA A 245 -20.07 -5.15 3.62
N GLU A 246 -21.23 -5.08 4.26
CA GLU A 246 -21.79 -6.20 5.00
C GLU A 246 -22.09 -7.35 4.02
N GLU A 247 -21.66 -8.58 4.34
CA GLU A 247 -21.80 -9.71 3.41
C GLU A 247 -23.26 -9.98 3.01
N ARG A 248 -24.22 -9.82 3.95
CA ARG A 248 -25.65 -10.03 3.65
C ARG A 248 -26.18 -8.95 2.72
N LEU A 249 -25.85 -7.66 2.97
CA LEU A 249 -26.22 -6.56 2.06
C LEU A 249 -25.66 -6.84 0.65
N ALA A 250 -24.38 -7.17 0.56
CA ALA A 250 -23.74 -7.41 -0.72
C ALA A 250 -24.44 -8.52 -1.51
N ARG A 251 -24.67 -9.67 -0.88
CA ARG A 251 -25.18 -10.85 -1.55
C ARG A 251 -26.69 -10.85 -1.77
N GLU A 252 -27.48 -10.47 -0.74
CA GLU A 252 -28.93 -10.63 -0.74
C GLU A 252 -29.64 -9.40 -1.28
N ASP A 253 -29.20 -8.20 -0.92
CA ASP A 253 -29.85 -6.96 -1.29
C ASP A 253 -29.30 -6.37 -2.60
N LEU A 254 -27.98 -6.46 -2.85
CA LEU A 254 -27.32 -5.87 -4.02
C LEU A 254 -26.96 -6.89 -5.11
N GLY A 255 -26.92 -8.18 -4.82
CA GLY A 255 -26.51 -9.21 -5.78
C GLY A 255 -25.05 -9.09 -6.23
N LEU A 256 -24.19 -8.44 -5.41
CA LEU A 256 -22.80 -8.21 -5.72
C LEU A 256 -21.92 -9.42 -5.35
N PRO A 257 -20.89 -9.71 -6.13
CA PRO A 257 -19.94 -10.78 -5.80
C PRO A 257 -19.08 -10.41 -4.59
N THR A 258 -18.83 -11.36 -3.69
CA THR A 258 -17.81 -11.25 -2.67
C THR A 258 -16.45 -11.49 -3.31
N LEU A 259 -15.64 -10.43 -3.44
CA LEU A 259 -14.26 -10.54 -3.94
C LEU A 259 -13.32 -11.13 -2.89
N ALA A 260 -13.47 -10.70 -1.65
CA ALA A 260 -12.72 -11.21 -0.50
C ALA A 260 -13.46 -10.92 0.81
N ARG A 261 -13.20 -11.71 1.85
CA ARG A 261 -13.58 -11.42 3.25
C ARG A 261 -12.41 -10.78 3.98
N VAL A 262 -12.65 -9.72 4.75
CA VAL A 262 -11.66 -9.15 5.65
C VAL A 262 -11.70 -9.95 6.96
N ARG A 263 -10.76 -10.88 7.14
CA ARG A 263 -10.77 -11.80 8.28
C ARG A 263 -10.29 -11.12 9.56
N SER A 264 -9.17 -10.43 9.48
CA SER A 264 -8.59 -9.72 10.63
C SER A 264 -7.57 -8.67 10.18
N TRP A 265 -7.14 -7.87 11.13
CA TRP A 265 -6.04 -6.91 10.97
C TRP A 265 -5.34 -6.67 12.30
N ALA A 266 -4.11 -6.18 12.25
CA ALA A 266 -3.39 -5.74 13.43
C ALA A 266 -2.47 -4.58 13.10
N SER A 267 -2.31 -3.69 14.08
CA SER A 267 -1.23 -2.70 14.06
C SER A 267 -0.36 -2.90 15.28
N VAL A 268 0.92 -2.62 15.11
CA VAL A 268 1.96 -2.71 16.13
C VAL A 268 2.80 -1.45 16.13
N ALA A 269 3.48 -1.19 17.24
CA ALA A 269 4.53 -0.19 17.33
C ALA A 269 5.75 -0.78 18.03
N ARG A 270 6.93 -0.33 17.64
CA ARG A 270 8.23 -0.66 18.19
C ARG A 270 9.06 0.61 18.31
N ASP A 271 10.30 0.48 18.78
CA ASP A 271 11.24 1.60 18.69
C ASP A 271 11.35 2.09 17.25
N PRO A 272 11.37 3.41 16.98
CA PRO A 272 11.52 3.95 15.63
C PRO A 272 12.70 3.36 14.84
N ALA A 273 13.81 3.05 15.49
CA ALA A 273 14.96 2.37 14.85
C ALA A 273 14.69 0.91 14.44
N GLU A 274 13.52 0.35 14.79
CA GLU A 274 13.06 -0.99 14.42
C GLU A 274 11.91 -0.96 13.41
N THR A 275 11.65 0.18 12.80
CA THR A 275 10.51 0.39 11.90
C THR A 275 10.40 -0.72 10.84
N GLY A 276 11.49 -1.09 10.17
CA GLY A 276 11.48 -2.10 9.11
C GLY A 276 11.18 -3.53 9.59
N LEU A 277 11.29 -3.81 10.89
CA LEU A 277 10.98 -5.12 11.48
C LEU A 277 9.50 -5.26 11.89
N THR A 278 8.72 -4.20 11.81
CA THR A 278 7.33 -4.23 12.30
C THR A 278 6.41 -5.23 11.58
N PRO A 279 6.58 -5.60 10.28
CA PRO A 279 5.83 -6.68 9.66
C PRO A 279 6.01 -8.04 10.36
N VAL A 280 7.21 -8.32 10.90
CA VAL A 280 7.52 -9.55 11.67
C VAL A 280 6.59 -9.71 12.87
N HIS A 281 6.14 -8.61 13.44
CA HIS A 281 5.25 -8.58 14.60
C HIS A 281 3.78 -8.41 14.21
N ALA A 282 3.49 -7.66 13.15
CA ALA A 282 2.12 -7.39 12.73
C ALA A 282 1.44 -8.63 12.12
N ILE A 283 2.16 -9.39 11.29
CA ILE A 283 1.64 -10.59 10.62
C ILE A 283 1.15 -11.64 11.63
N PRO A 284 1.97 -12.15 12.56
CA PRO A 284 1.51 -13.15 13.52
C PRO A 284 0.39 -12.62 14.43
N LYS A 285 0.42 -11.33 14.79
CA LYS A 285 -0.64 -10.70 15.58
C LYS A 285 -1.99 -10.69 14.85
N ALA A 286 -1.98 -10.40 13.53
CA ALA A 286 -3.19 -10.40 12.72
C ALA A 286 -3.74 -11.84 12.56
N LEU A 287 -2.90 -12.80 12.22
CA LEU A 287 -3.26 -14.21 12.07
C LEU A 287 -3.82 -14.79 13.38
N GLY A 288 -3.14 -14.54 14.50
CA GLY A 288 -3.57 -15.05 15.82
C GLY A 288 -4.95 -14.56 16.26
N ARG A 289 -5.43 -13.39 15.78
CA ARG A 289 -6.78 -12.88 16.07
C ARG A 289 -7.90 -13.76 15.50
N VAL A 290 -7.60 -14.55 14.50
CA VAL A 290 -8.55 -15.46 13.83
C VAL A 290 -8.15 -16.93 13.92
N GLY A 291 -7.19 -17.23 14.80
CA GLY A 291 -6.73 -18.60 15.04
C GLY A 291 -5.95 -19.21 13.87
N MET A 292 -5.43 -18.37 12.96
CA MET A 292 -4.60 -18.80 11.83
C MET A 292 -3.11 -18.74 12.17
N THR A 293 -2.34 -19.49 11.43
CA THR A 293 -0.87 -19.55 11.47
C THR A 293 -0.28 -19.16 10.11
N LEU A 294 1.03 -19.07 10.00
CA LEU A 294 1.71 -18.75 8.74
C LEU A 294 1.47 -19.83 7.66
N SER A 295 1.25 -21.07 8.06
CA SER A 295 0.98 -22.20 7.13
C SER A 295 -0.41 -22.16 6.50
N ASP A 296 -1.32 -21.35 7.02
CA ASP A 296 -2.67 -21.17 6.47
C ASP A 296 -2.72 -20.08 5.38
N VAL A 297 -1.58 -19.42 5.10
CA VAL A 297 -1.50 -18.30 4.17
C VAL A 297 -0.89 -18.73 2.85
N ASP A 298 -1.62 -18.50 1.76
CA ASP A 298 -1.19 -18.83 0.40
C ASP A 298 -0.26 -17.76 -0.20
N LEU A 299 -0.54 -16.47 0.08
CA LEU A 299 0.24 -15.36 -0.46
C LEU A 299 0.47 -14.23 0.56
N PHE A 300 1.65 -13.64 0.48
CA PHE A 300 2.01 -12.45 1.24
C PHE A 300 2.33 -11.28 0.30
N GLU A 301 1.71 -10.13 0.54
CA GLU A 301 2.13 -8.83 0.04
C GLU A 301 2.81 -8.07 1.18
N ILE A 302 4.14 -7.97 1.16
CA ILE A 302 4.92 -7.23 2.15
C ILE A 302 5.58 -6.05 1.45
N ASN A 303 5.20 -4.82 1.82
CA ASN A 303 5.70 -3.64 1.13
C ASN A 303 7.23 -3.55 1.17
N GLU A 304 7.80 -3.26 0.02
CA GLU A 304 9.23 -3.08 -0.20
C GLU A 304 9.61 -1.60 -0.14
N ALA A 305 9.37 -0.94 1.01
CA ALA A 305 9.91 0.42 1.21
C ALA A 305 11.43 0.41 0.98
N PHE A 306 12.07 -0.64 1.43
CA PHE A 306 13.46 -1.07 1.13
C PHE A 306 13.46 -2.59 1.04
N ALA A 307 14.33 -3.17 0.23
CA ALA A 307 14.44 -4.62 0.07
C ALA A 307 14.76 -5.35 1.39
N SER A 308 15.38 -4.67 2.35
CA SER A 308 15.65 -5.20 3.69
C SER A 308 14.39 -5.56 4.47
N VAL A 309 13.26 -4.87 4.25
CA VAL A 309 12.01 -5.09 5.00
C VAL A 309 11.39 -6.46 4.71
N PRO A 310 11.07 -6.83 3.47
CA PRO A 310 10.53 -8.16 3.17
C PRO A 310 11.56 -9.27 3.44
N LEU A 311 12.86 -9.03 3.19
CA LEU A 311 13.92 -10.00 3.51
C LEU A 311 13.94 -10.33 5.00
N ALA A 312 13.86 -9.33 5.88
CA ALA A 312 13.78 -9.52 7.31
C ALA A 312 12.54 -10.34 7.71
N ALA A 313 11.38 -10.04 7.11
CA ALA A 313 10.15 -10.78 7.36
C ALA A 313 10.26 -12.24 6.90
N VAL A 314 10.77 -12.49 5.69
CA VAL A 314 11.01 -13.83 5.16
C VAL A 314 11.90 -14.65 6.08
N ARG A 315 13.03 -14.09 6.52
CA ARG A 315 13.98 -14.78 7.42
C ARG A 315 13.38 -15.07 8.80
N ARG A 316 12.82 -14.05 9.42
CA ARG A 316 12.32 -14.14 10.79
C ARG A 316 11.08 -15.02 10.94
N LEU A 317 10.22 -15.03 9.93
CA LEU A 317 8.99 -15.79 9.93
C LEU A 317 9.11 -17.14 9.21
N GLY A 318 10.24 -17.41 8.54
CA GLY A 318 10.44 -18.65 7.79
C GLY A 318 9.51 -18.77 6.58
N LEU A 319 9.18 -17.64 5.90
CA LEU A 319 8.29 -17.64 4.75
C LEU A 319 9.02 -18.21 3.51
N ASP A 320 8.24 -18.89 2.67
CA ASP A 320 8.70 -19.22 1.32
C ASP A 320 8.77 -17.93 0.47
N PRO A 321 9.95 -17.52 0.00
CA PRO A 321 10.07 -16.32 -0.85
C PRO A 321 9.18 -16.34 -2.09
N ASP A 322 8.83 -17.51 -2.62
CA ASP A 322 8.01 -17.66 -3.81
C ASP A 322 6.53 -17.39 -3.56
N THR A 323 6.11 -17.30 -2.30
CA THR A 323 4.76 -16.84 -1.90
C THR A 323 4.70 -15.35 -1.58
N VAL A 324 5.85 -14.65 -1.55
CA VAL A 324 5.93 -13.23 -1.18
C VAL A 324 6.11 -12.35 -2.40
N ASN A 325 5.26 -11.32 -2.56
CA ASN A 325 5.35 -10.30 -3.61
C ASN A 325 5.47 -10.92 -5.03
N VAL A 326 4.59 -11.84 -5.33
CA VAL A 326 4.65 -12.64 -6.57
C VAL A 326 4.49 -11.82 -7.85
N ASN A 327 3.95 -10.60 -7.75
CA ASN A 327 3.77 -9.63 -8.84
C ASN A 327 4.66 -8.39 -8.67
N GLY A 328 5.71 -8.46 -7.84
CA GLY A 328 6.50 -7.30 -7.46
C GLY A 328 5.82 -6.47 -6.37
N SER A 329 6.51 -5.48 -5.81
CA SER A 329 5.98 -4.57 -4.79
C SER A 329 6.74 -3.23 -4.82
N GLY A 330 7.02 -2.60 -3.66
CA GLY A 330 7.54 -1.24 -3.56
C GLY A 330 8.81 -0.94 -4.34
N CYS A 331 9.79 -1.86 -4.40
CA CYS A 331 11.02 -1.67 -5.17
C CYS A 331 10.78 -1.59 -6.68
N SER A 332 9.78 -2.32 -7.18
CA SER A 332 9.49 -2.42 -8.62
C SER A 332 8.26 -1.63 -9.06
N LEU A 333 7.12 -1.83 -8.40
CA LEU A 333 5.88 -1.12 -8.73
C LEU A 333 5.90 0.32 -8.21
N GLY A 334 6.64 0.57 -7.12
CA GLY A 334 6.69 1.86 -6.45
C GLY A 334 5.90 1.89 -5.15
N HIS A 335 6.08 3.01 -4.42
CA HIS A 335 5.48 3.19 -3.09
C HIS A 335 4.79 4.56 -2.97
N PRO A 336 3.60 4.73 -3.58
CA PRO A 336 2.74 5.89 -3.31
C PRO A 336 2.21 5.80 -1.88
N VAL A 337 2.86 6.49 -0.93
CA VAL A 337 2.84 6.27 0.52
C VAL A 337 1.46 5.94 1.07
N ALA A 338 0.48 6.84 0.96
CA ALA A 338 -0.85 6.65 1.54
C ALA A 338 -1.72 5.65 0.73
N ALA A 339 -1.44 5.47 -0.57
CA ALA A 339 -2.18 4.54 -1.43
C ALA A 339 -1.69 3.09 -1.33
N THR A 340 -0.42 2.87 -0.95
CA THR A 340 0.24 1.57 -1.05
C THR A 340 -0.49 0.47 -0.28
N GLY A 341 -0.97 0.75 0.93
CA GLY A 341 -1.65 -0.27 1.74
C GLY A 341 -2.91 -0.80 1.03
N THR A 342 -3.73 0.08 0.47
CA THR A 342 -4.92 -0.31 -0.29
C THR A 342 -4.53 -0.96 -1.62
N ARG A 343 -3.49 -0.45 -2.33
CA ARG A 343 -2.97 -1.07 -3.54
C ARG A 343 -2.58 -2.54 -3.31
N MET A 344 -1.91 -2.83 -2.19
CA MET A 344 -1.51 -4.20 -1.84
C MET A 344 -2.74 -5.10 -1.62
N VAL A 345 -3.79 -4.58 -0.97
CA VAL A 345 -5.07 -5.30 -0.84
C VAL A 345 -5.68 -5.58 -2.20
N VAL A 346 -5.75 -4.59 -3.08
CA VAL A 346 -6.28 -4.75 -4.45
C VAL A 346 -5.53 -5.84 -5.21
N THR A 347 -4.21 -5.72 -5.31
CA THR A 347 -3.37 -6.68 -6.04
C THR A 347 -3.48 -8.09 -5.45
N LEU A 348 -3.50 -8.21 -4.11
CA LEU A 348 -3.60 -9.51 -3.43
C LEU A 348 -4.94 -10.19 -3.71
N VAL A 349 -6.05 -9.46 -3.68
CA VAL A 349 -7.40 -9.97 -4.00
C VAL A 349 -7.45 -10.48 -5.43
N HIS A 350 -7.00 -9.69 -6.41
CA HIS A 350 -7.01 -10.09 -7.82
C HIS A 350 -6.10 -11.30 -8.09
N GLU A 351 -4.91 -11.35 -7.48
CA GLU A 351 -4.00 -12.49 -7.65
C GLU A 351 -4.56 -13.78 -7.04
N LEU A 352 -5.14 -13.72 -5.84
CA LEU A 352 -5.78 -14.88 -5.22
C LEU A 352 -6.98 -15.35 -6.04
N ARG A 353 -7.82 -14.43 -6.54
CA ARG A 353 -8.93 -14.79 -7.43
C ARG A 353 -8.45 -15.51 -8.71
N ARG A 354 -7.38 -14.99 -9.32
CA ARG A 354 -6.77 -15.62 -10.51
C ARG A 354 -6.25 -17.03 -10.22
N ARG A 355 -5.90 -17.32 -8.96
CA ARG A 355 -5.46 -18.66 -8.50
C ARG A 355 -6.59 -19.57 -8.04
N GLY A 356 -7.84 -19.10 -8.03
CA GLY A 356 -9.00 -19.88 -7.62
C GLY A 356 -9.39 -19.74 -6.15
N GLY A 357 -8.88 -18.73 -5.46
CA GLY A 357 -9.15 -18.42 -4.05
C GLY A 357 -7.95 -18.60 -3.16
N GLY A 358 -8.14 -18.45 -1.85
CA GLY A 358 -7.12 -18.65 -0.82
C GLY A 358 -7.02 -17.54 0.21
N VAL A 359 -6.06 -17.67 1.11
CA VAL A 359 -5.78 -16.72 2.19
C VAL A 359 -4.56 -15.87 1.84
N GLY A 360 -4.69 -14.56 2.00
CA GLY A 360 -3.62 -13.61 1.77
C GLY A 360 -3.39 -12.66 2.93
N VAL A 361 -2.14 -12.23 3.09
CA VAL A 361 -1.76 -11.24 4.09
C VAL A 361 -1.06 -10.06 3.41
N ALA A 362 -1.64 -8.87 3.56
CA ALA A 362 -0.97 -7.62 3.22
C ALA A 362 -0.34 -7.01 4.48
N SER A 363 0.96 -6.71 4.45
CA SER A 363 1.68 -6.13 5.60
C SER A 363 2.72 -5.10 5.18
N MET A 364 2.93 -4.12 6.06
CA MET A 364 3.93 -3.07 5.82
C MET A 364 4.40 -2.41 7.10
N CYS A 365 5.63 -1.90 7.05
CA CYS A 365 6.15 -0.95 8.02
C CYS A 365 5.58 0.45 7.76
N ALA A 366 5.63 1.31 8.76
CA ALA A 366 5.27 2.72 8.65
C ALA A 366 6.15 3.57 9.57
N GLY A 367 6.49 4.78 9.13
CA GLY A 367 7.35 5.69 9.88
C GLY A 367 6.95 5.83 11.34
N GLY A 368 7.93 6.03 12.23
CA GLY A 368 7.71 6.12 13.67
C GLY A 368 7.62 4.78 14.39
N GLY A 369 8.22 3.72 13.86
CA GLY A 369 8.23 2.39 14.48
C GLY A 369 6.91 1.64 14.33
N MET A 370 6.01 2.10 13.47
CA MET A 370 4.70 1.46 13.28
C MET A 370 4.72 0.38 12.22
N GLY A 371 3.77 -0.55 12.28
CA GLY A 371 3.50 -1.53 11.24
C GLY A 371 2.07 -2.04 11.29
N SER A 372 1.59 -2.50 10.16
CA SER A 372 0.23 -3.05 10.06
C SER A 372 0.21 -4.32 9.21
N ALA A 373 -0.75 -5.19 9.49
CA ALA A 373 -1.08 -6.35 8.68
C ALA A 373 -2.60 -6.51 8.58
N LEU A 374 -3.07 -7.01 7.45
CA LEU A 374 -4.47 -7.30 7.17
C LEU A 374 -4.55 -8.68 6.52
N VAL A 375 -5.46 -9.53 7.02
CA VAL A 375 -5.70 -10.89 6.54
C VAL A 375 -6.98 -10.91 5.72
N LEU A 376 -6.88 -11.43 4.51
CA LEU A 376 -7.98 -11.59 3.55
C LEU A 376 -8.19 -13.07 3.25
N GLU A 377 -9.45 -13.42 2.99
CA GLU A 377 -9.82 -14.72 2.42
C GLU A 377 -10.62 -14.48 1.14
N VAL A 378 -10.11 -14.97 0.04
CA VAL A 378 -10.78 -14.96 -1.27
C VAL A 378 -11.52 -16.29 -1.43
N PRO A 379 -12.85 -16.28 -1.64
CA PRO A 379 -13.60 -17.52 -1.85
C PRO A 379 -13.07 -18.31 -3.05
N GLY A 380 -13.08 -19.64 -2.94
CA GLY A 380 -12.87 -20.52 -4.08
C GLY A 380 -13.96 -20.32 -5.13
N SER A 381 -13.58 -20.41 -6.40
CA SER A 381 -14.51 -20.35 -7.54
C SER A 381 -15.38 -21.58 -7.66
#